data_5d1d235de7cef8607825e971c95fcf4b
#
_entry.id   5d1d235de7cef8607825e971c95fcf4b
#
_cell.length_a   1.000
_cell.length_b   1.000
_cell.length_c   1.000
_cell.angle_alpha   90.00
_cell.angle_beta   90.00
_cell.angle_gamma   90.00
#
_symmetry.space_group_name_H-M   'P 1'
#
loop_
_entity.id
_entity.type
_entity.pdbx_description
1 polymer ?
#
loop_
_entity_poly.entity_id
_entity_poly.type
_entity_poly.pdbx_seq_one_letter_code
_entity_poly.pdbx_strand_id
1 'polypeptide(L)'
;MNALVMHGATVSPNLPKPWQAMQGLLRRDLRLAMRRKSEWLGAVFFFVLVAALFPLAIGPEPATLRLIGPGVLWVGALLASMLSLGRLFEADHQDGSLEQMALSAAPLSWLVSAKVAAHWLISGLPLVLLSPLLGLQFGLSSEALVMLAVTLLIGTPILALLGAIGAALTLGVRGGGVMQSLLLLPLYVPVLVFGSGAVDAQMRGLGGEAHVSVLLALLLATAAFSPWACAAALRLALE
;
A
#
# COMPACT_ATOMS: atom_id res chain seq x y z
N MET A 1 42.21 -34.56 -40.88
CA MET A 1 40.88 -34.09 -41.31
C MET A 1 39.89 -34.59 -40.24
N ASN A 2 39.85 -33.90 -39.10
CA ASN A 2 38.96 -34.22 -37.94
C ASN A 2 37.90 -33.17 -37.81
N ALA A 3 36.66 -33.53 -38.17
CA ALA A 3 35.50 -32.73 -38.00
C ALA A 3 35.07 -32.75 -36.50
N LEU A 4 35.29 -31.66 -35.80
CA LEU A 4 34.71 -31.41 -34.46
C LEU A 4 33.21 -31.20 -34.65
N VAL A 5 32.42 -32.25 -34.37
CA VAL A 5 30.97 -32.15 -34.21
C VAL A 5 30.70 -31.41 -32.87
N MET A 6 30.44 -30.12 -32.97
CA MET A 6 29.89 -29.35 -31.85
C MET A 6 28.49 -29.87 -31.56
N HIS A 7 28.34 -30.67 -30.49
CA HIS A 7 27.05 -30.97 -29.90
C HIS A 7 26.51 -29.68 -29.31
N GLY A 8 25.65 -29.05 -30.08
CA GLY A 8 24.83 -27.95 -29.57
C GLY A 8 23.86 -28.48 -28.50
N ALA A 9 24.30 -28.45 -27.25
CA ALA A 9 23.37 -28.61 -26.12
C ALA A 9 22.36 -27.44 -26.20
N THR A 10 21.20 -27.73 -26.77
CA THR A 10 20.03 -26.84 -26.62
C THR A 10 19.63 -26.85 -25.17
N VAL A 11 20.24 -25.97 -24.39
CA VAL A 11 19.72 -25.61 -23.06
C VAL A 11 18.40 -24.91 -23.32
N SER A 12 17.29 -25.66 -23.28
CA SER A 12 15.98 -25.07 -23.19
C SER A 12 15.95 -24.27 -21.85
N PRO A 13 15.92 -22.94 -21.89
CA PRO A 13 15.81 -22.20 -20.64
C PRO A 13 14.46 -22.58 -20.05
N ASN A 14 14.47 -23.36 -18.95
CA ASN A 14 13.29 -23.52 -18.11
C ASN A 14 12.99 -22.14 -17.51
N LEU A 15 12.31 -21.30 -18.31
CA LEU A 15 11.88 -19.99 -17.86
C LEU A 15 10.96 -20.19 -16.63
N PRO A 16 11.23 -19.56 -15.52
CA PRO A 16 10.43 -19.72 -14.32
C PRO A 16 8.97 -19.35 -14.64
N LYS A 17 8.03 -20.16 -14.21
CA LYS A 17 6.61 -19.87 -14.38
C LYS A 17 6.31 -18.48 -13.77
N PRO A 18 5.41 -17.66 -14.37
CA PRO A 18 5.14 -16.29 -13.91
C PRO A 18 4.89 -16.16 -12.40
N TRP A 19 4.20 -17.14 -11.81
CA TRP A 19 3.94 -17.15 -10.37
C TRP A 19 5.21 -17.39 -9.53
N GLN A 20 6.21 -18.12 -10.04
CA GLN A 20 7.50 -18.32 -9.37
C GLN A 20 8.31 -17.02 -9.35
N ALA A 21 8.29 -16.27 -10.46
CA ALA A 21 8.90 -14.94 -10.54
C ALA A 21 8.25 -13.97 -9.55
N MET A 22 6.92 -13.97 -9.48
CA MET A 22 6.13 -13.18 -8.53
C MET A 22 6.50 -13.51 -7.07
N GLN A 23 6.53 -14.80 -6.70
CA GLN A 23 6.91 -15.23 -5.35
C GLN A 23 8.38 -14.92 -5.03
N GLY A 24 9.27 -15.05 -5.99
CA GLY A 24 10.68 -14.68 -5.86
C GLY A 24 10.85 -13.21 -5.54
N LEU A 25 10.16 -12.33 -6.28
CA LEU A 25 10.16 -10.89 -6.06
C LEU A 25 9.56 -10.52 -4.69
N LEU A 26 8.41 -11.08 -4.34
CA LEU A 26 7.77 -10.86 -3.04
C LEU A 26 8.73 -11.19 -1.89
N ARG A 27 9.37 -12.36 -1.95
CA ARG A 27 10.34 -12.78 -0.91
C ARG A 27 11.59 -11.90 -0.89
N ARG A 28 12.08 -11.45 -2.06
CA ARG A 28 13.20 -10.50 -2.16
C ARG A 28 12.87 -9.21 -1.44
N ASP A 29 11.74 -8.60 -1.79
CA ASP A 29 11.35 -7.30 -1.25
C ASP A 29 11.05 -7.35 0.25
N LEU A 30 10.40 -8.42 0.75
CA LEU A 30 10.21 -8.63 2.18
C LEU A 30 11.54 -8.76 2.93
N ARG A 31 12.54 -9.47 2.38
CA ARG A 31 13.87 -9.60 3.01
C ARG A 31 14.63 -8.27 3.01
N LEU A 32 14.55 -7.51 1.92
CA LEU A 32 15.18 -6.18 1.82
C LEU A 32 14.57 -5.21 2.82
N ALA A 33 13.25 -5.20 2.94
CA ALA A 33 12.56 -4.32 3.89
C ALA A 33 12.89 -4.65 5.36
N MET A 34 13.04 -5.92 5.71
CA MET A 34 13.50 -6.30 7.06
C MET A 34 14.91 -5.79 7.38
N ARG A 35 15.74 -5.57 6.35
CA ARG A 35 17.07 -4.97 6.52
C ARG A 35 17.05 -3.44 6.59
N ARG A 36 16.10 -2.81 5.86
CA ARG A 36 15.93 -1.35 5.78
C ARG A 36 14.81 -0.86 6.71
N LYS A 37 14.95 -1.15 8.03
CA LYS A 37 13.90 -0.87 9.03
C LYS A 37 13.46 0.59 9.08
N SER A 38 14.33 1.54 8.77
CA SER A 38 14.05 2.98 8.80
C SER A 38 12.94 3.40 7.81
N GLU A 39 12.73 2.66 6.72
CA GLU A 39 11.77 3.06 5.69
C GLU A 39 10.31 2.85 6.13
N TRP A 40 10.00 1.70 6.72
CA TRP A 40 8.64 1.41 7.20
C TRP A 40 8.37 1.93 8.61
N LEU A 41 9.40 2.00 9.46
CA LEU A 41 9.28 2.59 10.79
C LEU A 41 8.88 4.05 10.74
N GLY A 42 9.30 4.81 9.71
CA GLY A 42 8.89 6.19 9.51
C GLY A 42 7.38 6.34 9.35
N ALA A 43 6.74 5.50 8.54
CA ALA A 43 5.29 5.53 8.36
C ALA A 43 4.53 5.13 9.64
N VAL A 44 4.99 4.07 10.32
CA VAL A 44 4.41 3.62 11.59
C VAL A 44 4.58 4.70 12.67
N PHE A 45 5.77 5.26 12.79
CA PHE A 45 6.04 6.33 13.75
C PHE A 45 5.17 7.57 13.48
N PHE A 46 5.01 7.95 12.21
CA PHE A 46 4.14 9.05 11.83
C PHE A 46 2.68 8.79 12.21
N PHE A 47 2.17 7.58 11.98
CA PHE A 47 0.81 7.19 12.36
C PHE A 47 0.60 7.30 13.88
N VAL A 48 1.52 6.74 14.67
CA VAL A 48 1.49 6.83 16.13
C VAL A 48 1.58 8.27 16.60
N LEU A 49 2.45 9.07 15.99
CA LEU A 49 2.63 10.48 16.34
C LEU A 49 1.35 11.27 16.07
N VAL A 50 0.72 11.12 14.91
CA VAL A 50 -0.56 11.77 14.59
C VAL A 50 -1.61 11.38 15.64
N ALA A 51 -1.78 10.06 15.88
CA ALA A 51 -2.78 9.57 16.85
C ALA A 51 -2.52 10.10 18.27
N ALA A 52 -1.26 10.27 18.69
CA ALA A 52 -0.91 10.77 20.03
C ALA A 52 -1.06 12.29 20.15
N LEU A 53 -0.77 13.04 19.10
CA LEU A 53 -0.80 14.51 19.14
C LEU A 53 -2.23 15.07 19.21
N PHE A 54 -3.20 14.41 18.57
CA PHE A 54 -4.58 14.92 18.56
C PHE A 54 -5.20 15.01 19.96
N PRO A 55 -5.17 13.97 20.81
CA PRO A 55 -5.66 14.09 22.19
C PRO A 55 -4.92 15.16 23.01
N LEU A 56 -3.62 15.35 22.78
CA LEU A 56 -2.84 16.38 23.46
C LEU A 56 -3.23 17.80 23.01
N ALA A 57 -3.55 17.97 21.71
CA ALA A 57 -3.89 19.27 21.15
C ALA A 57 -5.33 19.72 21.47
N ILE A 58 -6.29 18.77 21.51
CA ILE A 58 -7.72 19.06 21.70
C ILE A 58 -8.11 19.03 23.17
N GLY A 59 -7.36 18.28 23.98
CA GLY A 59 -7.64 18.06 25.39
C GLY A 59 -8.30 16.70 25.69
N PRO A 60 -8.39 16.33 26.99
CA PRO A 60 -8.77 14.98 27.41
C PRO A 60 -10.28 14.71 27.48
N GLU A 61 -11.11 15.53 26.82
CA GLU A 61 -12.57 15.35 26.88
C GLU A 61 -12.99 14.06 26.15
N PRO A 62 -13.54 13.04 26.87
CA PRO A 62 -13.79 11.73 26.27
C PRO A 62 -14.85 11.77 25.15
N ALA A 63 -15.84 12.65 25.24
CA ALA A 63 -16.90 12.77 24.23
C ALA A 63 -16.33 13.27 22.90
N THR A 64 -15.51 14.32 22.95
CA THR A 64 -14.84 14.89 21.78
C THR A 64 -13.85 13.90 21.16
N LEU A 65 -13.04 13.23 21.96
CA LEU A 65 -12.08 12.24 21.48
C LEU A 65 -12.77 11.08 20.76
N ARG A 66 -13.86 10.55 21.31
CA ARG A 66 -14.65 9.50 20.66
C ARG A 66 -15.20 9.94 19.32
N LEU A 67 -15.70 11.16 19.23
CA LEU A 67 -16.30 11.69 18.01
C LEU A 67 -15.29 11.82 16.87
N ILE A 68 -14.08 12.29 17.15
CA ILE A 68 -13.05 12.54 16.12
C ILE A 68 -12.17 11.33 15.85
N GLY A 69 -12.10 10.36 16.78
CA GLY A 69 -11.19 9.23 16.74
C GLY A 69 -11.15 8.47 15.41
N PRO A 70 -12.31 8.05 14.85
CA PRO A 70 -12.34 7.34 13.56
C PRO A 70 -11.69 8.15 12.42
N GLY A 71 -12.03 9.44 12.33
CA GLY A 71 -11.47 10.34 11.31
C GLY A 71 -9.97 10.55 11.46
N VAL A 72 -9.50 10.82 12.69
CA VAL A 72 -8.08 11.04 12.98
C VAL A 72 -7.24 9.80 12.64
N LEU A 73 -7.69 8.61 13.05
CA LEU A 73 -6.98 7.36 12.79
C LEU A 73 -6.95 7.04 11.30
N TRP A 74 -8.05 7.27 10.57
CA TRP A 74 -8.08 7.08 9.14
C TRP A 74 -7.21 8.09 8.37
N VAL A 75 -7.26 9.37 8.73
CA VAL A 75 -6.37 10.39 8.14
C VAL A 75 -4.92 10.08 8.44
N GLY A 76 -4.59 9.69 9.67
CA GLY A 76 -3.26 9.26 10.06
C GLY A 76 -2.75 8.08 9.23
N ALA A 77 -3.59 7.05 9.04
CA ALA A 77 -3.24 5.88 8.22
C ALA A 77 -3.05 6.24 6.73
N LEU A 78 -3.92 7.12 6.20
CA LEU A 78 -3.82 7.62 4.83
C LEU A 78 -2.49 8.37 4.61
N LEU A 79 -2.17 9.33 5.46
CA LEU A 79 -0.94 10.12 5.37
C LEU A 79 0.31 9.25 5.57
N ALA A 80 0.28 8.30 6.51
CA ALA A 80 1.35 7.32 6.70
C ALA A 80 1.57 6.45 5.46
N SER A 81 0.48 6.00 4.82
CA SER A 81 0.55 5.25 3.56
C SER A 81 1.17 6.10 2.44
N MET A 82 0.79 7.37 2.31
CA MET A 82 1.38 8.28 1.31
C MET A 82 2.89 8.48 1.53
N LEU A 83 3.32 8.62 2.80
CA LEU A 83 4.73 8.80 3.14
C LEU A 83 5.59 7.61 2.71
N SER A 84 5.05 6.39 2.79
CA SER A 84 5.78 5.16 2.44
C SER A 84 5.82 4.89 0.92
N LEU A 85 4.81 5.36 0.17
CA LEU A 85 4.63 5.05 -1.25
C LEU A 85 5.60 5.77 -2.19
N GLY A 86 6.10 6.95 -1.81
CA GLY A 86 6.99 7.74 -2.65
C GLY A 86 8.29 7.05 -3.06
N ARG A 87 8.64 5.95 -2.38
CA ARG A 87 9.87 5.17 -2.65
C ARG A 87 9.61 3.79 -3.28
N LEU A 88 8.36 3.48 -3.62
CA LEU A 88 7.97 2.13 -4.05
C LEU A 88 8.76 1.62 -5.27
N PHE A 89 9.00 2.47 -6.26
CA PHE A 89 9.73 2.12 -7.49
C PHE A 89 11.08 2.85 -7.62
N GLU A 90 11.32 3.86 -6.79
CA GLU A 90 12.50 4.73 -6.88
C GLU A 90 13.82 3.95 -6.75
N ALA A 91 13.91 3.05 -5.76
CA ALA A 91 15.12 2.25 -5.53
C ALA A 91 15.41 1.29 -6.70
N ASP A 92 14.36 0.64 -7.23
CA ASP A 92 14.52 -0.28 -8.36
C ASP A 92 14.82 0.45 -9.68
N HIS A 93 14.37 1.70 -9.81
CA HIS A 93 14.73 2.54 -10.94
C HIS A 93 16.20 2.99 -10.87
N GLN A 94 16.66 3.37 -9.68
CA GLN A 94 18.05 3.81 -9.50
C GLN A 94 19.09 2.68 -9.66
N ASP A 95 18.75 1.45 -9.29
CA ASP A 95 19.65 0.30 -9.41
C ASP A 95 19.49 -0.50 -10.72
N GLY A 96 18.58 -0.08 -11.62
CA GLY A 96 18.32 -0.72 -12.92
C GLY A 96 17.55 -2.04 -12.84
N SER A 97 17.05 -2.42 -11.67
CA SER A 97 16.25 -3.65 -11.53
C SER A 97 14.83 -3.50 -12.10
N LEU A 98 14.33 -2.28 -12.22
CA LEU A 98 13.03 -1.99 -12.83
C LEU A 98 13.03 -2.30 -14.34
N GLU A 99 14.10 -1.96 -15.06
CA GLU A 99 14.32 -2.26 -16.47
C GLU A 99 14.43 -3.78 -16.68
N GLN A 100 15.13 -4.48 -15.78
CA GLN A 100 15.20 -5.94 -15.81
C GLN A 100 13.83 -6.60 -15.59
N MET A 101 12.99 -6.03 -14.71
CA MET A 101 11.62 -6.49 -14.52
C MET A 101 10.78 -6.28 -15.79
N ALA A 102 10.92 -5.13 -16.45
CA ALA A 102 10.18 -4.82 -17.68
C ALA A 102 10.59 -5.75 -18.86
N LEU A 103 11.85 -6.17 -18.91
CA LEU A 103 12.40 -7.10 -19.92
C LEU A 103 12.20 -8.58 -19.57
N SER A 104 11.69 -8.90 -18.38
CA SER A 104 11.50 -10.27 -17.93
C SER A 104 10.43 -11.00 -18.74
N ALA A 105 10.50 -12.34 -18.79
CA ALA A 105 9.47 -13.17 -19.43
C ALA A 105 8.13 -13.18 -18.66
N ALA A 106 8.12 -12.73 -17.40
CA ALA A 106 6.91 -12.62 -16.60
C ALA A 106 6.16 -11.31 -16.93
N PRO A 107 4.81 -11.32 -16.98
CA PRO A 107 4.04 -10.11 -17.18
C PRO A 107 4.35 -9.06 -16.11
N LEU A 108 4.67 -7.83 -16.50
CA LEU A 108 5.03 -6.75 -15.58
C LEU A 108 3.93 -6.47 -14.54
N SER A 109 2.65 -6.61 -14.93
CA SER A 109 1.52 -6.46 -14.01
C SER A 109 1.55 -7.44 -12.82
N TRP A 110 2.04 -8.67 -13.02
CA TRP A 110 2.19 -9.67 -11.95
C TRP A 110 3.34 -9.30 -11.00
N LEU A 111 4.43 -8.79 -11.55
CA LEU A 111 5.57 -8.33 -10.77
C LEU A 111 5.21 -7.08 -9.95
N VAL A 112 4.47 -6.16 -10.54
CA VAL A 112 3.91 -4.99 -9.85
C VAL A 112 2.98 -5.43 -8.71
N SER A 113 2.08 -6.40 -8.95
CA SER A 113 1.20 -6.92 -7.90
C SER A 113 1.98 -7.48 -6.72
N ALA A 114 3.05 -8.25 -6.99
CA ALA A 114 3.93 -8.78 -5.95
C ALA A 114 4.60 -7.66 -5.15
N LYS A 115 5.07 -6.62 -5.84
CA LYS A 115 5.74 -5.49 -5.22
C LYS A 115 4.80 -4.67 -4.34
N VAL A 116 3.59 -4.38 -4.83
CA VAL A 116 2.56 -3.68 -4.05
C VAL A 116 2.13 -4.52 -2.84
N ALA A 117 1.98 -5.83 -2.99
CA ALA A 117 1.66 -6.73 -1.87
C ALA A 117 2.78 -6.75 -0.83
N ALA A 118 4.07 -6.82 -1.25
CA ALA A 118 5.21 -6.72 -0.34
C ALA A 118 5.20 -5.40 0.42
N HIS A 119 5.01 -4.29 -0.29
CA HIS A 119 4.93 -2.96 0.31
C HIS A 119 3.80 -2.85 1.33
N TRP A 120 2.59 -3.32 0.98
CA TRP A 120 1.46 -3.31 1.90
C TRP A 120 1.72 -4.15 3.16
N LEU A 121 2.30 -5.34 3.02
CA LEU A 121 2.63 -6.19 4.18
C LEU A 121 3.62 -5.51 5.14
N ILE A 122 4.51 -4.67 4.61
CA ILE A 122 5.56 -4.01 5.39
C ILE A 122 5.09 -2.69 5.99
N SER A 123 4.33 -1.89 5.24
CA SER A 123 3.90 -0.55 5.64
C SER A 123 2.44 -0.47 6.08
N GLY A 124 1.53 -1.13 5.38
CA GLY A 124 0.09 -1.07 5.64
C GLY A 124 -0.36 -1.98 6.78
N LEU A 125 0.08 -3.23 6.78
CA LEU A 125 -0.31 -4.19 7.81
C LEU A 125 0.05 -3.74 9.25
N PRO A 126 1.23 -3.16 9.52
CA PRO A 126 1.52 -2.62 10.85
C PRO A 126 0.55 -1.52 11.29
N LEU A 127 0.05 -0.67 10.39
CA LEU A 127 -0.94 0.35 10.72
C LEU A 127 -2.26 -0.31 11.16
N VAL A 128 -2.68 -1.37 10.46
CA VAL A 128 -3.87 -2.15 10.82
C VAL A 128 -3.71 -2.77 12.22
N LEU A 129 -2.56 -3.38 12.50
CA LEU A 129 -2.30 -4.04 13.78
C LEU A 129 -2.22 -3.05 14.96
N LEU A 130 -1.72 -1.85 14.73
CA LEU A 130 -1.63 -0.80 15.74
C LEU A 130 -2.93 -0.03 15.93
N SER A 131 -3.82 -0.03 14.94
CA SER A 131 -5.03 0.80 14.98
C SER A 131 -5.95 0.50 16.17
N PRO A 132 -6.18 -0.74 16.65
CA PRO A 132 -6.99 -0.97 17.83
C PRO A 132 -6.35 -0.39 19.10
N LEU A 133 -5.03 -0.51 19.23
CA LEU A 133 -4.30 0.06 20.38
C LEU A 133 -4.43 1.58 20.41
N LEU A 134 -4.27 2.24 19.26
CA LEU A 134 -4.44 3.68 19.15
C LEU A 134 -5.91 4.10 19.32
N GLY A 135 -6.85 3.28 18.85
CA GLY A 135 -8.28 3.51 19.04
C GLY A 135 -8.72 3.49 20.50
N LEU A 136 -8.08 2.69 21.36
CA LEU A 136 -8.30 2.72 22.80
C LEU A 136 -8.02 4.09 23.42
N GLN A 137 -7.01 4.79 22.93
CA GLN A 137 -6.66 6.14 23.37
C GLN A 137 -7.80 7.16 23.12
N PHE A 138 -8.60 6.93 22.07
CA PHE A 138 -9.79 7.73 21.75
C PHE A 138 -11.05 7.23 22.47
N GLY A 139 -10.95 6.21 23.32
CA GLY A 139 -12.08 5.64 24.07
C GLY A 139 -13.11 4.93 23.18
N LEU A 140 -12.70 4.38 22.04
CA LEU A 140 -13.58 3.62 21.15
C LEU A 140 -14.05 2.32 21.81
N SER A 141 -15.31 1.91 21.58
CA SER A 141 -15.85 0.64 22.06
C SER A 141 -15.17 -0.55 21.35
N SER A 142 -15.25 -1.74 21.93
CA SER A 142 -14.70 -2.96 21.34
C SER A 142 -15.19 -3.22 19.92
N GLU A 143 -16.47 -2.98 19.67
CA GLU A 143 -17.10 -3.12 18.34
C GLU A 143 -16.54 -2.11 17.33
N ALA A 144 -16.36 -0.85 17.76
CA ALA A 144 -15.76 0.20 16.94
C ALA A 144 -14.27 -0.09 16.63
N LEU A 145 -13.52 -0.67 17.58
CA LEU A 145 -12.14 -1.09 17.36
C LEU A 145 -12.02 -2.21 16.34
N VAL A 146 -12.92 -3.19 16.41
CA VAL A 146 -12.97 -4.26 15.40
C VAL A 146 -13.32 -3.69 14.03
N MET A 147 -14.34 -2.81 13.96
CA MET A 147 -14.73 -2.15 12.72
C MET A 147 -13.58 -1.32 12.14
N LEU A 148 -12.84 -0.58 12.98
CA LEU A 148 -11.65 0.18 12.58
C LEU A 148 -10.58 -0.74 11.97
N ALA A 149 -10.27 -1.84 12.63
CA ALA A 149 -9.27 -2.80 12.13
C ALA A 149 -9.73 -3.44 10.81
N VAL A 150 -10.99 -3.84 10.68
CA VAL A 150 -11.56 -4.42 9.45
C VAL A 150 -11.53 -3.40 8.31
N THR A 151 -11.97 -2.18 8.54
CA THR A 151 -11.99 -1.15 7.49
C THR A 151 -10.59 -0.76 7.05
N LEU A 152 -9.63 -0.64 7.97
CA LEU A 152 -8.23 -0.40 7.63
C LEU A 152 -7.59 -1.60 6.91
N LEU A 153 -7.95 -2.84 7.27
CA LEU A 153 -7.47 -4.04 6.58
C LEU A 153 -7.90 -4.07 5.11
N ILE A 154 -9.10 -3.59 4.82
CA ILE A 154 -9.63 -3.49 3.45
C ILE A 154 -9.12 -2.23 2.75
N GLY A 155 -9.06 -1.10 3.45
CA GLY A 155 -8.75 0.19 2.87
C GLY A 155 -7.27 0.42 2.61
N THR A 156 -6.37 -0.04 3.49
CA THR A 156 -4.93 0.17 3.28
C THR A 156 -4.37 -0.53 2.03
N PRO A 157 -4.84 -1.72 1.60
CA PRO A 157 -4.47 -2.27 0.29
C PRO A 157 -4.97 -1.39 -0.87
N ILE A 158 -6.16 -0.79 -0.76
CA ILE A 158 -6.67 0.15 -1.79
C ILE A 158 -5.72 1.35 -1.90
N LEU A 159 -5.32 1.94 -0.76
CA LEU A 159 -4.36 3.05 -0.73
C LEU A 159 -3.02 2.64 -1.38
N ALA A 160 -2.53 1.43 -1.10
CA ALA A 160 -1.29 0.92 -1.69
C ALA A 160 -1.40 0.72 -3.21
N LEU A 161 -2.53 0.16 -3.68
CA LEU A 161 -2.79 -0.09 -5.10
C LEU A 161 -2.92 1.21 -5.90
N LEU A 162 -3.72 2.17 -5.42
CA LEU A 162 -3.85 3.49 -6.04
C LEU A 162 -2.53 4.27 -5.96
N GLY A 163 -1.86 4.19 -4.81
CA GLY A 163 -0.58 4.82 -4.57
C GLY A 163 0.53 4.33 -5.49
N ALA A 164 0.51 3.05 -5.85
CA ALA A 164 1.46 2.48 -6.80
C ALA A 164 1.30 3.10 -8.21
N ILE A 165 0.06 3.40 -8.64
CA ILE A 165 -0.19 4.11 -9.91
C ILE A 165 0.44 5.50 -9.85
N GLY A 166 0.21 6.24 -8.76
CA GLY A 166 0.79 7.57 -8.57
C GLY A 166 2.32 7.55 -8.54
N ALA A 167 2.91 6.58 -7.84
CA ALA A 167 4.36 6.40 -7.78
C ALA A 167 4.96 6.08 -9.15
N ALA A 168 4.27 5.25 -9.96
CA ALA A 168 4.71 4.93 -11.32
C ALA A 168 4.62 6.15 -12.26
N LEU A 169 3.54 6.94 -12.17
CA LEU A 169 3.34 8.13 -13.02
C LEU A 169 4.30 9.27 -12.68
N THR A 170 4.84 9.31 -11.47
CA THR A 170 5.75 10.38 -11.01
C THR A 170 7.20 9.93 -10.93
N LEU A 171 7.50 8.72 -11.40
CA LEU A 171 8.83 8.15 -11.40
C LEU A 171 9.78 9.01 -12.27
N GLY A 172 10.97 9.34 -11.74
CA GLY A 172 11.96 10.17 -12.43
C GLY A 172 11.64 11.66 -12.49
N VAL A 173 10.46 12.11 -12.04
CA VAL A 173 10.08 13.53 -12.05
C VAL A 173 10.67 14.26 -10.85
N ARG A 174 11.36 15.39 -11.09
CA ARG A 174 11.83 16.26 -10.00
C ARG A 174 10.63 16.82 -9.22
N GLY A 175 10.60 16.60 -7.90
CA GLY A 175 9.44 16.97 -7.08
C GLY A 175 8.24 16.01 -7.18
N GLY A 176 8.45 14.83 -7.71
CA GLY A 176 7.41 13.81 -7.94
C GLY A 176 6.54 13.52 -6.72
N GLY A 177 7.07 13.62 -5.50
CA GLY A 177 6.29 13.38 -4.28
C GLY A 177 5.12 14.36 -4.06
N VAL A 178 5.32 15.65 -4.38
CA VAL A 178 4.24 16.65 -4.31
C VAL A 178 3.19 16.38 -5.38
N MET A 179 3.63 16.11 -6.61
CA MET A 179 2.73 15.78 -7.72
C MET A 179 1.95 14.50 -7.47
N GLN A 180 2.60 13.47 -6.91
CA GLN A 180 1.96 12.24 -6.46
C GLN A 180 0.87 12.52 -5.44
N SER A 181 1.16 13.34 -4.42
CA SER A 181 0.19 13.70 -3.38
C SER A 181 -1.04 14.40 -3.95
N LEU A 182 -0.85 15.38 -4.84
CA LEU A 182 -1.95 16.11 -5.49
C LEU A 182 -2.84 15.19 -6.33
N LEU A 183 -2.24 14.19 -7.00
CA LEU A 183 -2.98 13.23 -7.83
C LEU A 183 -3.73 12.21 -6.99
N LEU A 184 -3.12 11.75 -5.88
CA LEU A 184 -3.68 10.68 -5.07
C LEU A 184 -4.73 11.15 -4.06
N LEU A 185 -4.61 12.37 -3.49
CA LEU A 185 -5.54 12.85 -2.48
C LEU A 185 -7.02 12.75 -2.91
N PRO A 186 -7.43 13.20 -4.12
CA PRO A 186 -8.82 13.04 -4.55
C PRO A 186 -9.27 11.58 -4.67
N LEU A 187 -8.37 10.67 -5.08
CA LEU A 187 -8.66 9.24 -5.21
C LEU A 187 -8.77 8.53 -3.86
N TYR A 188 -8.12 9.07 -2.83
CA TYR A 188 -8.16 8.51 -1.48
C TYR A 188 -9.38 8.96 -0.68
N VAL A 189 -10.02 10.09 -1.06
CA VAL A 189 -11.20 10.62 -0.36
C VAL A 189 -12.33 9.59 -0.22
N PRO A 190 -12.75 8.86 -1.26
CA PRO A 190 -13.79 7.84 -1.11
C PRO A 190 -13.41 6.75 -0.09
N VAL A 191 -12.16 6.29 -0.12
CA VAL A 191 -11.66 5.27 0.83
C VAL A 191 -11.72 5.78 2.26
N LEU A 192 -11.30 7.04 2.48
CA LEU A 192 -11.35 7.70 3.77
C LEU A 192 -12.80 7.84 4.28
N VAL A 193 -13.71 8.33 3.41
CA VAL A 193 -15.12 8.59 3.78
C VAL A 193 -15.82 7.28 4.16
N PHE A 194 -15.69 6.24 3.35
CA PHE A 194 -16.33 4.96 3.66
C PHE A 194 -15.64 4.23 4.80
N GLY A 195 -14.33 4.36 4.96
CA GLY A 195 -13.58 3.73 6.03
C GLY A 195 -13.89 4.33 7.41
N SER A 196 -13.75 5.63 7.55
CA SER A 196 -14.09 6.32 8.81
C SER A 196 -15.60 6.31 9.08
N GLY A 197 -16.42 6.43 8.03
CA GLY A 197 -17.88 6.39 8.11
C GLY A 197 -18.41 5.05 8.62
N ALA A 198 -17.79 3.91 8.28
CA ALA A 198 -18.16 2.62 8.83
C ALA A 198 -17.98 2.54 10.34
N VAL A 199 -16.88 3.10 10.84
CA VAL A 199 -16.60 3.12 12.29
C VAL A 199 -17.59 4.05 13.02
N ASP A 200 -17.86 5.23 12.44
CA ASP A 200 -18.85 6.16 12.99
C ASP A 200 -20.27 5.55 13.00
N ALA A 201 -20.69 4.91 11.91
CA ALA A 201 -21.97 4.21 11.82
C ALA A 201 -22.09 3.10 12.88
N GLN A 202 -21.02 2.32 13.10
CA GLN A 202 -20.95 1.30 14.13
C GLN A 202 -21.11 1.92 15.54
N MET A 203 -20.42 3.02 15.81
CA MET A 203 -20.51 3.71 17.10
C MET A 203 -21.92 4.26 17.40
N ARG A 204 -22.68 4.60 16.37
CA ARG A 204 -24.08 5.06 16.46
C ARG A 204 -25.10 3.91 16.50
N GLY A 205 -24.65 2.65 16.44
CA GLY A 205 -25.54 1.48 16.40
C GLY A 205 -26.29 1.26 15.08
N LEU A 206 -25.84 1.92 14.01
CA LEU A 206 -26.42 1.80 12.66
C LEU A 206 -25.83 0.66 11.85
N GLY A 207 -24.77 0.02 12.35
CA GLY A 207 -24.00 -0.97 11.61
C GLY A 207 -23.12 -0.33 10.51
N GLY A 208 -21.95 -0.92 10.25
CA GLY A 208 -20.99 -0.41 9.25
C GLY A 208 -20.98 -1.21 7.96
N GLU A 209 -21.83 -2.23 7.81
CA GLU A 209 -21.77 -3.25 6.76
C GLU A 209 -21.90 -2.68 5.35
N ALA A 210 -22.78 -1.68 5.18
CA ALA A 210 -22.95 -1.00 3.90
C ALA A 210 -21.66 -0.30 3.45
N HIS A 211 -20.98 0.38 4.36
CA HIS A 211 -19.70 1.05 4.08
C HIS A 211 -18.59 0.05 3.77
N VAL A 212 -18.54 -1.07 4.52
CA VAL A 212 -17.59 -2.18 4.29
C VAL A 212 -17.83 -2.80 2.91
N SER A 213 -19.09 -2.96 2.49
CA SER A 213 -19.43 -3.50 1.16
C SER A 213 -18.90 -2.60 0.03
N VAL A 214 -18.99 -1.28 0.19
CA VAL A 214 -18.43 -0.31 -0.77
C VAL A 214 -16.90 -0.39 -0.78
N LEU A 215 -16.26 -0.47 0.40
CA LEU A 215 -14.80 -0.64 0.48
C LEU A 215 -14.34 -1.93 -0.19
N LEU A 216 -15.06 -3.05 -0.01
CA LEU A 216 -14.77 -4.31 -0.69
C LEU A 216 -14.91 -4.18 -2.21
N ALA A 217 -15.94 -3.51 -2.69
CA ALA A 217 -16.11 -3.25 -4.12
C ALA A 217 -14.96 -2.39 -4.67
N LEU A 218 -14.53 -1.35 -3.93
CA LEU A 218 -13.36 -0.54 -4.29
C LEU A 218 -12.07 -1.36 -4.29
N LEU A 219 -11.88 -2.26 -3.32
CA LEU A 219 -10.72 -3.15 -3.27
C LEU A 219 -10.68 -4.06 -4.49
N LEU A 220 -11.79 -4.69 -4.82
CA LEU A 220 -11.86 -5.58 -6.00
C LEU A 220 -11.60 -4.82 -7.30
N ALA A 221 -12.20 -3.64 -7.46
CA ALA A 221 -12.00 -2.79 -8.62
C ALA A 221 -10.53 -2.34 -8.75
N THR A 222 -9.94 -1.85 -7.66
CA THR A 222 -8.53 -1.42 -7.66
C THR A 222 -7.56 -2.57 -7.84
N ALA A 223 -7.81 -3.73 -7.24
CA ALA A 223 -6.99 -4.93 -7.40
C ALA A 223 -7.02 -5.46 -8.85
N ALA A 224 -8.16 -5.37 -9.51
CA ALA A 224 -8.29 -5.77 -10.92
C ALA A 224 -7.61 -4.79 -11.86
N PHE A 225 -7.73 -3.48 -11.64
CA PHE A 225 -7.30 -2.45 -12.58
C PHE A 225 -5.87 -1.93 -12.32
N SER A 226 -5.49 -1.72 -11.05
CA SER A 226 -4.25 -1.04 -10.67
C SER A 226 -2.97 -1.70 -11.20
N PRO A 227 -2.80 -3.05 -11.20
CA PRO A 227 -1.59 -3.67 -11.71
C PRO A 227 -1.34 -3.39 -13.20
N TRP A 228 -2.40 -3.30 -13.99
CA TRP A 228 -2.32 -3.00 -15.42
C TRP A 228 -2.00 -1.53 -15.66
N ALA A 229 -2.70 -0.63 -14.97
CA ALA A 229 -2.45 0.80 -15.06
C ALA A 229 -1.01 1.15 -14.63
N CYS A 230 -0.55 0.56 -13.52
CA CYS A 230 0.78 0.76 -13.02
C CYS A 230 1.86 0.20 -13.99
N ALA A 231 1.64 -0.99 -14.55
CA ALA A 231 2.56 -1.57 -15.55
C ALA A 231 2.64 -0.72 -16.82
N ALA A 232 1.51 -0.14 -17.27
CA ALA A 232 1.50 0.79 -18.40
C ALA A 232 2.26 2.08 -18.09
N ALA A 233 2.05 2.67 -16.91
CA ALA A 233 2.75 3.88 -16.46
C ALA A 233 4.27 3.65 -16.36
N LEU A 234 4.70 2.50 -15.80
CA LEU A 234 6.12 2.16 -15.69
C LEU A 234 6.77 1.99 -17.06
N ARG A 235 6.09 1.40 -18.05
CA ARG A 235 6.64 1.28 -19.41
C ARG A 235 6.90 2.65 -20.02
N LEU A 236 5.94 3.59 -19.88
CA LEU A 236 6.10 4.96 -20.36
C LEU A 236 7.22 5.71 -19.64
N ALA A 237 7.47 5.43 -18.37
CA ALA A 237 8.55 6.05 -17.59
C ALA A 237 9.95 5.51 -17.95
N LEU A 238 10.03 4.33 -18.60
CA LEU A 238 11.27 3.68 -19.03
C LEU A 238 11.63 3.95 -20.50
N GLU A 239 10.74 4.56 -21.28
CA GLU A 239 10.98 5.02 -22.66
C GLU A 239 11.70 6.38 -22.68
#